data_4b170a9542e056c04dcdecdd42ebbc49
#
_entry.id   4b170a9542e056c04dcdecdd42ebbc49
#
_cell.length_a   1.000
_cell.length_b   1.000
_cell.length_c   1.000
_cell.angle_alpha   90.00
_cell.angle_beta   90.00
_cell.angle_gamma   90.00
#
_symmetry.space_group_name_H-M   'P 1'
#
loop_
_entity.id
_entity.type
_entity.pdbx_description
1 polymer ?
#
loop_
_entity_poly.entity_id
_entity_poly.type
_entity_poly.pdbx_seq_one_letter_code
_entity_poly.pdbx_strand_id
1 'polypeptide(L)'
;MKAAVITSPNRIEIQEIDPPEIKANELLVKIKNCGICTLEQRLYTGEMKIYYPIIPGHEASGEVAEVGKDVISGIKPGTRVALDLVIRCGECYYCRTGHSNMCLNRFNRGNRVLGGFGEYIAVKPAQVFSIPDSISFQEAAFAEPVACCIRSLKKINLHLAEDLLIMGAGSMGQMHLQAALCMGARVFVSDPDGRRRTMAEKLGAFLTIDPAREDLEKIIKHHTDGRGVDACIITSPAHVALNSAFNVISKTGRINIYTSYHDKPAIPTDANTIHRTEQVVTGSEGRTEFDFFQAVRLIVFGKVDVKPLISAITTYAQIEAGMQAAMSKDTYRVLLDNKAG
;
A
#
# COMPACT_ATOMS: atom_id res chain seq x y z
N MET A 1 8.75 4.72 -26.58
CA MET A 1 7.98 3.88 -25.65
C MET A 1 6.61 4.47 -25.42
N LYS A 2 5.59 3.65 -25.19
CA LYS A 2 4.28 4.11 -24.77
C LYS A 2 4.28 4.47 -23.30
N ALA A 3 3.54 5.51 -22.93
CA ALA A 3 3.27 5.88 -21.55
C ALA A 3 1.86 6.44 -21.41
N ALA A 4 1.16 6.09 -20.32
CA ALA A 4 -0.07 6.75 -19.93
C ALA A 4 0.26 7.99 -19.11
N VAL A 5 -0.10 9.15 -19.62
CA VAL A 5 0.28 10.47 -19.09
C VAL A 5 -0.96 11.21 -18.64
N ILE A 6 -0.99 11.60 -17.36
CA ILE A 6 -2.00 12.55 -16.89
C ILE A 6 -1.56 13.94 -17.32
N THR A 7 -2.32 14.54 -18.23
CA THR A 7 -1.99 15.86 -18.82
C THR A 7 -2.67 17.02 -18.11
N SER A 8 -3.79 16.75 -17.46
CA SER A 8 -4.53 17.68 -16.61
C SER A 8 -5.53 16.89 -15.74
N PRO A 9 -6.21 17.50 -14.77
CA PRO A 9 -7.26 16.81 -14.02
C PRO A 9 -8.32 16.17 -14.93
N ASN A 10 -8.64 14.91 -14.63
CA ASN A 10 -9.58 14.04 -15.36
C ASN A 10 -9.19 13.76 -16.83
N ARG A 11 -7.90 13.92 -17.19
CA ARG A 11 -7.41 13.66 -18.54
C ARG A 11 -6.13 12.82 -18.48
N ILE A 12 -6.22 11.60 -18.99
CA ILE A 12 -5.10 10.67 -19.16
C ILE A 12 -5.00 10.27 -20.63
N GLU A 13 -3.81 10.34 -21.21
CA GLU A 13 -3.56 10.11 -22.63
C GLU A 13 -2.40 9.14 -22.80
N ILE A 14 -2.46 8.34 -23.85
CA ILE A 14 -1.31 7.54 -24.26
C ILE A 14 -0.43 8.39 -25.18
N GLN A 15 0.82 8.53 -24.78
CA GLN A 15 1.83 9.26 -25.53
C GLN A 15 2.98 8.32 -25.91
N GLU A 16 3.53 8.52 -27.09
CA GLU A 16 4.81 7.95 -27.48
C GLU A 16 5.92 8.92 -27.13
N ILE A 17 6.82 8.49 -26.26
CA ILE A 17 7.95 9.27 -25.77
C ILE A 17 9.25 8.45 -25.89
N ASP A 18 10.38 9.10 -25.85
CA ASP A 18 11.67 8.40 -25.83
C ASP A 18 11.82 7.57 -24.54
N PRO A 19 12.34 6.33 -24.62
CA PRO A 19 12.72 5.59 -23.44
C PRO A 19 13.74 6.36 -22.60
N PRO A 20 13.72 6.24 -21.26
CA PRO A 20 14.72 6.92 -20.43
C PRO A 20 16.11 6.34 -20.69
N GLU A 21 17.10 7.22 -20.88
CA GLU A 21 18.50 6.84 -20.86
C GLU A 21 18.94 6.53 -19.43
N ILE A 22 19.68 5.43 -19.25
CA ILE A 22 20.23 5.05 -17.95
C ILE A 22 21.62 5.65 -17.72
N LYS A 23 21.90 6.04 -16.48
CA LYS A 23 23.26 6.38 -16.06
C LYS A 23 24.08 5.11 -15.80
N ALA A 24 25.39 5.27 -15.72
CA ALA A 24 26.30 4.16 -15.48
C ALA A 24 25.97 3.31 -14.22
N ASN A 25 25.30 3.89 -13.23
CA ASN A 25 24.91 3.24 -11.96
C ASN A 25 23.38 2.98 -11.85
N GLU A 26 22.66 2.96 -12.96
CA GLU A 26 21.22 2.73 -13.03
C GLU A 26 20.89 1.46 -13.83
N LEU A 27 19.63 1.06 -13.74
CA LEU A 27 19.03 -0.07 -14.45
C LEU A 27 17.88 0.46 -15.29
N LEU A 28 17.72 -0.06 -16.51
CA LEU A 28 16.48 0.09 -17.27
C LEU A 28 15.59 -1.11 -16.97
N VAL A 29 14.37 -0.85 -16.51
CA VAL A 29 13.39 -1.91 -16.27
C VAL A 29 12.22 -1.75 -17.22
N LYS A 30 11.89 -2.85 -17.91
CA LYS A 30 10.67 -2.98 -18.70
C LYS A 30 9.52 -3.31 -17.75
N ILE A 31 8.59 -2.38 -17.57
CA ILE A 31 7.42 -2.59 -16.71
C ILE A 31 6.51 -3.64 -17.35
N LYS A 32 6.03 -4.55 -16.54
CA LYS A 32 5.05 -5.57 -16.94
C LYS A 32 3.67 -5.28 -16.37
N ASN A 33 3.59 -4.98 -15.07
CA ASN A 33 2.33 -4.62 -14.40
C ASN A 33 2.55 -3.46 -13.44
N CYS A 34 1.52 -2.61 -13.30
CA CYS A 34 1.49 -1.55 -12.30
C CYS A 34 0.09 -1.39 -11.71
N GLY A 35 -0.01 -1.31 -10.38
CA GLY A 35 -1.26 -1.07 -9.67
C GLY A 35 -1.75 0.37 -9.82
N ILE A 36 -3.08 0.54 -9.86
CA ILE A 36 -3.74 1.85 -9.78
C ILE A 36 -4.17 2.08 -8.33
N CYS A 37 -3.38 2.88 -7.60
CA CYS A 37 -3.62 3.20 -6.20
C CYS A 37 -4.47 4.47 -6.02
N THR A 38 -4.88 4.76 -4.81
CA THR A 38 -5.56 6.02 -4.45
C THR A 38 -4.70 7.24 -4.79
N LEU A 39 -3.37 7.13 -4.78
CA LEU A 39 -2.49 8.22 -5.22
C LEU A 39 -2.73 8.57 -6.69
N GLU A 40 -2.74 7.57 -7.58
CA GLU A 40 -3.03 7.78 -9.01
C GLU A 40 -4.43 8.36 -9.24
N GLN A 41 -5.41 7.90 -8.46
CA GLN A 41 -6.78 8.44 -8.51
C GLN A 41 -6.81 9.93 -8.13
N ARG A 42 -6.13 10.33 -7.06
CA ARG A 42 -6.03 11.72 -6.61
C ARG A 42 -5.24 12.62 -7.57
N LEU A 43 -4.22 12.06 -8.22
CA LEU A 43 -3.50 12.74 -9.31
C LEU A 43 -4.43 12.95 -10.51
N TYR A 44 -5.19 11.91 -10.87
CA TYR A 44 -6.11 11.98 -12.00
C TYR A 44 -7.27 12.96 -11.75
N THR A 45 -7.88 12.97 -10.57
CA THR A 45 -8.97 13.89 -10.23
C THR A 45 -8.51 15.33 -9.97
N GLY A 46 -7.21 15.55 -9.79
CA GLY A 46 -6.65 16.87 -9.42
C GLY A 46 -6.79 17.20 -7.93
N GLU A 47 -7.27 16.27 -7.11
CA GLU A 47 -7.32 16.45 -5.64
C GLU A 47 -5.91 16.65 -5.05
N MET A 48 -4.91 15.94 -5.58
CA MET A 48 -3.52 16.15 -5.23
C MET A 48 -2.90 17.19 -6.18
N LYS A 49 -2.51 18.34 -5.64
CA LYS A 49 -1.85 19.39 -6.42
C LYS A 49 -0.45 18.95 -6.84
N ILE A 50 -0.24 18.80 -8.13
CA ILE A 50 1.04 18.43 -8.73
C ILE A 50 1.21 19.18 -10.06
N TYR A 51 2.44 19.21 -10.59
CA TYR A 51 2.71 19.74 -11.92
C TYR A 51 2.40 18.67 -12.99
N TYR A 52 1.48 18.97 -13.87
CA TYR A 52 1.22 18.20 -15.09
C TYR A 52 2.13 18.69 -16.26
N PRO A 53 2.45 17.83 -17.24
CA PRO A 53 2.07 16.43 -17.36
C PRO A 53 2.90 15.53 -16.43
N ILE A 54 2.32 14.34 -16.07
CA ILE A 54 3.00 13.35 -15.24
C ILE A 54 2.69 11.93 -15.70
N ILE A 55 3.69 11.04 -15.66
CA ILE A 55 3.52 9.60 -15.79
C ILE A 55 3.34 9.04 -14.39
N PRO A 56 2.14 8.57 -14.01
CA PRO A 56 1.89 8.04 -12.67
C PRO A 56 2.39 6.59 -12.51
N GLY A 57 2.00 5.92 -11.43
CA GLY A 57 2.28 4.52 -11.15
C GLY A 57 3.50 4.31 -10.25
N HIS A 58 3.26 3.70 -9.08
CA HIS A 58 4.31 3.41 -8.10
C HIS A 58 4.24 1.98 -7.54
N GLU A 59 3.20 1.21 -7.85
CA GLU A 59 3.05 -0.19 -7.48
C GLU A 59 3.46 -1.06 -8.68
N ALA A 60 4.75 -1.13 -8.99
CA ALA A 60 5.22 -1.66 -10.27
C ALA A 60 6.07 -2.93 -10.13
N SER A 61 5.99 -3.77 -11.17
CA SER A 61 6.83 -4.94 -11.37
C SER A 61 7.26 -5.04 -12.82
N GLY A 62 8.38 -5.70 -13.06
CA GLY A 62 8.92 -5.78 -14.41
C GLY A 62 10.11 -6.70 -14.55
N GLU A 63 10.83 -6.49 -15.62
CA GLU A 63 12.02 -7.25 -15.99
C GLU A 63 13.16 -6.30 -16.36
N VAL A 64 14.33 -6.51 -15.84
CA VAL A 64 15.52 -5.70 -16.14
C VAL A 64 15.85 -5.86 -17.63
N ALA A 65 15.84 -4.77 -18.38
CA ALA A 65 16.18 -4.73 -19.79
C ALA A 65 17.66 -4.42 -20.02
N GLU A 66 18.21 -3.46 -19.23
CA GLU A 66 19.60 -3.02 -19.37
C GLU A 66 20.19 -2.72 -17.99
N VAL A 67 21.51 -2.90 -17.88
CA VAL A 67 22.29 -2.69 -16.65
C VAL A 67 23.43 -1.74 -16.95
N GLY A 68 23.49 -0.63 -16.20
CA GLY A 68 24.59 0.34 -16.29
C GLY A 68 25.93 -0.28 -15.88
N LYS A 69 26.99 0.15 -16.53
CA LYS A 69 28.34 -0.47 -16.42
C LYS A 69 28.94 -0.43 -15.00
N ASP A 70 28.51 0.50 -14.16
CA ASP A 70 29.00 0.67 -12.78
C ASP A 70 28.10 0.00 -11.73
N VAL A 71 27.09 -0.78 -12.15
CA VAL A 71 26.23 -1.55 -11.27
C VAL A 71 26.92 -2.82 -10.81
N ILE A 72 27.13 -2.96 -9.50
CA ILE A 72 27.85 -4.08 -8.87
C ILE A 72 26.94 -5.10 -8.18
N SER A 73 25.61 -4.92 -8.25
CA SER A 73 24.62 -5.72 -7.48
C SER A 73 24.41 -7.15 -7.96
N GLY A 74 25.08 -7.60 -9.02
CA GLY A 74 24.87 -8.93 -9.63
C GLY A 74 23.55 -9.08 -10.41
N ILE A 75 22.73 -8.05 -10.50
CA ILE A 75 21.51 -8.01 -11.31
C ILE A 75 21.88 -8.07 -12.80
N LYS A 76 21.13 -8.85 -13.59
CA LYS A 76 21.38 -9.04 -15.01
C LYS A 76 20.15 -8.71 -15.85
N PRO A 77 20.29 -8.39 -17.14
CA PRO A 77 19.14 -8.36 -18.05
C PRO A 77 18.35 -9.68 -17.97
N GLY A 78 17.03 -9.59 -18.03
CA GLY A 78 16.12 -10.71 -17.81
C GLY A 78 15.74 -10.98 -16.36
N THR A 79 16.41 -10.34 -15.37
CA THR A 79 16.02 -10.49 -13.96
C THR A 79 14.61 -9.93 -13.75
N ARG A 80 13.72 -10.77 -13.19
CA ARG A 80 12.34 -10.40 -12.83
C ARG A 80 12.33 -9.68 -11.48
N VAL A 81 11.57 -8.60 -11.38
CA VAL A 81 11.68 -7.69 -10.23
C VAL A 81 10.33 -7.07 -9.81
N ALA A 82 10.20 -6.81 -8.51
CA ALA A 82 9.30 -5.82 -7.93
C ALA A 82 10.08 -4.52 -7.70
N LEU A 83 9.41 -3.37 -7.82
CA LEU A 83 10.06 -2.06 -7.80
C LEU A 83 9.57 -1.20 -6.62
N ASP A 84 10.51 -0.76 -5.78
CA ASP A 84 10.27 0.31 -4.81
C ASP A 84 10.64 1.66 -5.43
N LEU A 85 9.67 2.30 -6.06
CA LEU A 85 9.92 3.52 -6.83
C LEU A 85 10.17 4.78 -5.99
N VAL A 86 10.16 4.67 -4.66
CA VAL A 86 10.52 5.80 -3.78
C VAL A 86 12.02 6.05 -3.85
N ILE A 87 12.40 7.28 -4.18
CA ILE A 87 13.79 7.73 -4.14
C ILE A 87 14.06 8.36 -2.77
N ARG A 88 15.06 7.85 -2.07
CA ARG A 88 15.52 8.33 -0.77
C ARG A 88 16.93 8.88 -0.89
N CYS A 89 17.20 10.01 -0.24
CA CYS A 89 18.51 10.66 -0.38
C CYS A 89 19.64 9.94 0.37
N GLY A 90 19.31 9.12 1.38
CA GLY A 90 20.29 8.45 2.24
C GLY A 90 20.98 9.36 3.28
N GLU A 91 20.90 10.69 3.13
CA GLU A 91 21.73 11.66 3.86
C GLU A 91 20.97 12.45 4.94
N CYS A 92 19.67 12.70 4.74
CA CYS A 92 18.90 13.49 5.69
C CYS A 92 18.71 12.75 7.02
N TYR A 93 18.33 13.50 8.06
CA TYR A 93 18.07 12.96 9.40
C TYR A 93 17.19 11.71 9.37
N TYR A 94 16.07 11.76 8.66
CA TYR A 94 15.12 10.64 8.61
C TYR A 94 15.69 9.40 7.91
N CYS A 95 16.47 9.57 6.84
CA CYS A 95 17.15 8.43 6.20
C CYS A 95 18.16 7.80 7.14
N ARG A 96 18.99 8.61 7.82
CA ARG A 96 20.05 8.13 8.72
C ARG A 96 19.51 7.48 10.00
N THR A 97 18.28 7.83 10.41
CA THR A 97 17.64 7.27 11.62
C THR A 97 16.69 6.11 11.32
N GLY A 98 16.70 5.55 10.10
CA GLY A 98 15.84 4.42 9.72
C GLY A 98 14.39 4.78 9.40
N HIS A 99 14.09 6.07 9.23
CA HIS A 99 12.78 6.60 8.86
C HIS A 99 12.79 7.09 7.41
N SER A 100 13.38 6.34 6.50
CA SER A 100 13.59 6.74 5.10
C SER A 100 12.28 7.02 4.34
N ASN A 101 11.17 6.46 4.79
CA ASN A 101 9.81 6.82 4.33
C ASN A 101 9.45 8.30 4.56
N MET A 102 10.12 8.98 5.49
CA MET A 102 9.98 10.41 5.79
C MET A 102 11.11 11.26 5.20
N CYS A 103 11.80 10.77 4.17
CA CYS A 103 12.90 11.49 3.53
C CYS A 103 12.47 12.89 3.11
N LEU A 104 13.25 13.91 3.49
CA LEU A 104 12.97 15.31 3.17
C LEU A 104 13.02 15.59 1.66
N ASN A 105 13.72 14.74 0.91
CA ASN A 105 13.96 14.92 -0.52
C ASN A 105 13.10 14.01 -1.41
N ARG A 106 12.17 13.22 -0.84
CA ARG A 106 11.41 12.22 -1.60
C ARG A 106 10.51 12.80 -2.69
N PHE A 107 10.08 14.06 -2.54
CA PHE A 107 9.20 14.76 -3.48
C PHE A 107 9.87 15.93 -4.18
N ASN A 108 11.20 16.09 -4.05
CA ASN A 108 11.93 17.14 -4.74
C ASN A 108 12.01 16.89 -6.26
N ARG A 109 12.22 17.95 -7.04
CA ARG A 109 12.45 17.86 -8.48
C ARG A 109 13.50 16.79 -8.80
N GLY A 110 13.15 15.83 -9.64
CA GLY A 110 14.00 14.69 -9.98
C GLY A 110 13.86 13.46 -9.07
N ASN A 111 13.22 13.56 -7.90
CA ASN A 111 12.94 12.45 -7.00
C ASN A 111 11.48 11.99 -7.15
N ARG A 112 11.05 11.68 -8.35
CA ARG A 112 9.68 11.25 -8.61
C ARG A 112 9.49 9.80 -8.18
N VAL A 113 8.40 9.55 -7.47
CA VAL A 113 7.96 8.20 -6.97
C VAL A 113 7.14 7.46 -8.02
N LEU A 114 7.13 7.95 -9.25
CA LEU A 114 6.15 7.63 -10.28
C LEU A 114 6.88 7.23 -11.56
N GLY A 115 6.14 6.67 -12.49
CA GLY A 115 6.66 6.25 -13.82
C GLY A 115 6.29 4.82 -14.18
N GLY A 116 5.59 4.10 -13.28
CA GLY A 116 5.17 2.72 -13.53
C GLY A 116 4.12 2.56 -14.64
N PHE A 117 3.49 3.66 -15.09
CA PHE A 117 2.59 3.67 -16.25
C PHE A 117 3.31 3.94 -17.58
N GLY A 118 4.64 3.90 -17.60
CA GLY A 118 5.44 3.85 -18.81
C GLY A 118 5.89 2.42 -19.11
N GLU A 119 6.25 2.11 -20.35
CA GLU A 119 6.80 0.80 -20.71
C GLU A 119 8.18 0.55 -20.10
N TYR A 120 8.95 1.60 -19.86
CA TYR A 120 10.30 1.52 -19.29
C TYR A 120 10.50 2.61 -18.22
N ILE A 121 11.31 2.27 -17.24
CA ILE A 121 11.73 3.19 -16.19
C ILE A 121 13.23 2.99 -15.87
N ALA A 122 13.94 4.10 -15.66
CA ALA A 122 15.30 4.09 -15.13
C ALA A 122 15.25 4.13 -13.60
N VAL A 123 15.91 3.18 -12.94
CA VAL A 123 15.92 3.02 -11.46
C VAL A 123 17.32 2.73 -10.94
N LYS A 124 17.54 3.00 -9.67
CA LYS A 124 18.77 2.59 -8.97
C LYS A 124 18.66 1.14 -8.51
N PRO A 125 19.78 0.40 -8.38
CA PRO A 125 19.79 -0.97 -7.87
C PRO A 125 19.06 -1.15 -6.52
N ALA A 126 19.14 -0.17 -5.63
CA ALA A 126 18.47 -0.20 -4.32
C ALA A 126 16.92 -0.19 -4.41
N GLN A 127 16.35 0.15 -5.56
CA GLN A 127 14.91 0.16 -5.81
C GLN A 127 14.40 -1.16 -6.37
N VAL A 128 15.28 -2.13 -6.61
CA VAL A 128 14.99 -3.36 -7.38
C VAL A 128 15.08 -4.57 -6.46
N PHE A 129 14.02 -5.36 -6.42
CA PHE A 129 13.91 -6.57 -5.61
C PHE A 129 13.58 -7.76 -6.50
N SER A 130 14.53 -8.69 -6.64
CA SER A 130 14.35 -9.87 -7.49
C SER A 130 13.22 -10.76 -6.99
N ILE A 131 12.45 -11.31 -7.93
CA ILE A 131 11.38 -12.27 -7.67
C ILE A 131 11.62 -13.55 -8.45
N PRO A 132 11.24 -14.74 -7.93
CA PRO A 132 11.35 -16.01 -8.63
C PRO A 132 10.29 -16.14 -9.73
N ASP A 133 10.49 -17.12 -10.63
CA ASP A 133 9.55 -17.40 -11.72
C ASP A 133 8.17 -17.85 -11.24
N SER A 134 8.08 -18.41 -10.03
CA SER A 134 6.83 -18.85 -9.41
C SER A 134 5.87 -17.71 -9.06
N ILE A 135 6.34 -16.46 -9.00
CA ILE A 135 5.52 -15.28 -8.71
C ILE A 135 5.24 -14.51 -10.01
N SER A 136 3.98 -14.25 -10.30
CA SER A 136 3.60 -13.44 -11.47
C SER A 136 4.00 -11.96 -11.26
N PHE A 137 4.13 -11.21 -12.35
CA PHE A 137 4.34 -9.76 -12.26
C PHE A 137 3.13 -9.04 -11.63
N GLN A 138 1.93 -9.58 -11.82
CA GLN A 138 0.72 -9.08 -11.18
C GLN A 138 0.81 -9.17 -9.65
N GLU A 139 1.24 -10.31 -9.11
CA GLU A 139 1.45 -10.49 -7.67
C GLU A 139 2.58 -9.60 -7.16
N ALA A 140 3.67 -9.50 -7.90
CA ALA A 140 4.83 -8.69 -7.52
C ALA A 140 4.53 -7.18 -7.43
N ALA A 141 3.56 -6.67 -8.20
CA ALA A 141 3.12 -5.29 -8.13
C ALA A 141 2.50 -4.94 -6.77
N PHE A 142 1.99 -5.92 -6.01
CA PHE A 142 1.48 -5.72 -4.66
C PHE A 142 2.57 -5.60 -3.58
N ALA A 143 3.84 -5.75 -3.92
CA ALA A 143 4.91 -5.60 -2.92
C ALA A 143 4.89 -4.22 -2.25
N GLU A 144 4.55 -3.18 -3.00
CA GLU A 144 4.43 -1.82 -2.49
C GLU A 144 3.33 -1.68 -1.41
N PRO A 145 2.05 -1.95 -1.70
CA PRO A 145 0.99 -1.79 -0.71
C PRO A 145 1.12 -2.77 0.48
N VAL A 146 1.65 -3.98 0.27
CA VAL A 146 1.95 -4.90 1.37
C VAL A 146 3.05 -4.32 2.28
N ALA A 147 4.07 -3.67 1.73
CA ALA A 147 5.11 -3.01 2.51
C ALA A 147 4.56 -1.86 3.36
N CYS A 148 3.58 -1.11 2.85
CA CYS A 148 2.88 -0.09 3.62
C CYS A 148 2.08 -0.70 4.80
N CYS A 149 1.47 -1.88 4.61
CA CYS A 149 0.81 -2.61 5.69
C CYS A 149 1.81 -3.09 6.75
N ILE A 150 2.96 -3.63 6.34
CA ILE A 150 4.03 -4.03 7.27
C ILE A 150 4.51 -2.82 8.09
N ARG A 151 4.72 -1.67 7.44
CA ARG A 151 5.09 -0.44 8.15
C ARG A 151 4.04 -0.03 9.17
N SER A 152 2.77 -0.13 8.83
CA SER A 152 1.62 0.14 9.70
C SER A 152 1.65 -0.75 10.96
N LEU A 153 1.81 -2.07 10.79
CA LEU A 153 1.89 -3.03 11.88
C LEU A 153 3.09 -2.78 12.80
N LYS A 154 4.25 -2.41 12.24
CA LYS A 154 5.42 -2.00 13.04
C LYS A 154 5.18 -0.69 13.82
N LYS A 155 4.41 0.25 13.27
CA LYS A 155 4.11 1.52 13.94
C LYS A 155 3.23 1.36 15.16
N ILE A 156 2.33 0.40 15.16
CA ILE A 156 1.54 0.03 16.35
C ILE A 156 2.28 -0.98 17.23
N ASN A 157 3.50 -1.36 16.85
CA ASN A 157 4.28 -2.35 17.60
C ASN A 157 3.44 -3.60 17.94
N LEU A 158 2.82 -4.20 16.90
CA LEU A 158 1.98 -5.39 17.09
C LEU A 158 2.84 -6.55 17.59
N HIS A 159 2.44 -7.14 18.71
CA HIS A 159 3.12 -8.28 19.31
C HIS A 159 2.46 -9.62 18.94
N LEU A 160 3.16 -10.70 19.21
CA LEU A 160 2.66 -12.06 19.01
C LEU A 160 1.40 -12.31 19.84
N ALA A 161 0.40 -12.93 19.22
CA ALA A 161 -0.87 -13.37 19.85
C ALA A 161 -1.75 -12.23 20.41
N GLU A 162 -1.60 -11.01 19.92
CA GLU A 162 -2.48 -9.89 20.27
C GLU A 162 -3.79 -9.91 19.49
N ASP A 163 -4.80 -9.26 20.05
CA ASP A 163 -6.10 -8.99 19.44
C ASP A 163 -6.00 -7.72 18.60
N LEU A 164 -6.15 -7.86 17.29
CA LEU A 164 -6.14 -6.75 16.34
C LEU A 164 -7.51 -6.54 15.72
N LEU A 165 -8.03 -5.32 15.75
CA LEU A 165 -9.19 -4.92 14.95
C LEU A 165 -8.74 -4.12 13.72
N ILE A 166 -9.22 -4.52 12.55
CA ILE A 166 -9.08 -3.78 11.30
C ILE A 166 -10.43 -3.16 10.93
N MET A 167 -10.48 -1.83 10.84
CA MET A 167 -11.67 -1.09 10.46
C MET A 167 -11.60 -0.67 8.99
N GLY A 168 -12.33 -1.42 8.16
CA GLY A 168 -12.31 -1.36 6.71
C GLY A 168 -11.64 -2.58 6.07
N ALA A 169 -12.39 -3.34 5.27
CA ALA A 169 -11.95 -4.54 4.57
C ALA A 169 -11.74 -4.30 3.05
N GLY A 170 -11.34 -3.10 2.67
CA GLY A 170 -10.88 -2.80 1.34
C GLY A 170 -9.52 -3.45 1.06
N SER A 171 -8.89 -3.11 -0.08
CA SER A 171 -7.59 -3.64 -0.50
C SER A 171 -6.54 -3.60 0.63
N MET A 172 -6.40 -2.44 1.28
CA MET A 172 -5.43 -2.28 2.36
C MET A 172 -5.81 -3.09 3.61
N GLY A 173 -7.11 -3.15 3.97
CA GLY A 173 -7.56 -3.95 5.12
C GLY A 173 -7.29 -5.44 4.93
N GLN A 174 -7.54 -5.98 3.74
CA GLN A 174 -7.27 -7.40 3.42
C GLN A 174 -5.76 -7.74 3.48
N MET A 175 -4.89 -6.81 3.05
CA MET A 175 -3.44 -7.00 3.14
C MET A 175 -2.94 -6.86 4.59
N HIS A 176 -3.48 -5.93 5.39
CA HIS A 176 -3.19 -5.84 6.82
C HIS A 176 -3.58 -7.12 7.56
N LEU A 177 -4.77 -7.67 7.27
CA LEU A 177 -5.23 -8.93 7.84
C LEU A 177 -4.18 -10.03 7.66
N GLN A 178 -3.79 -10.29 6.40
CA GLN A 178 -2.85 -11.37 6.10
C GLN A 178 -1.46 -11.12 6.72
N ALA A 179 -0.96 -9.88 6.66
CA ALA A 179 0.32 -9.54 7.27
C ALA A 179 0.29 -9.67 8.81
N ALA A 180 -0.83 -9.33 9.46
CA ALA A 180 -1.01 -9.48 10.90
C ALA A 180 -1.11 -10.96 11.33
N LEU A 181 -1.76 -11.80 10.51
CA LEU A 181 -1.79 -13.25 10.72
C LEU A 181 -0.39 -13.88 10.71
N CYS A 182 0.53 -13.34 9.88
CA CYS A 182 1.94 -13.76 9.88
C CYS A 182 2.65 -13.43 11.20
N MET A 183 2.13 -12.47 11.98
CA MET A 183 2.62 -12.12 13.32
C MET A 183 1.88 -12.90 14.44
N GLY A 184 0.98 -13.83 14.08
CA GLY A 184 0.21 -14.62 15.01
C GLY A 184 -0.91 -13.88 15.73
N ALA A 185 -1.33 -12.71 15.24
CA ALA A 185 -2.43 -11.95 15.80
C ALA A 185 -3.78 -12.65 15.58
N ARG A 186 -4.71 -12.51 16.53
CA ARG A 186 -6.12 -12.84 16.35
C ARG A 186 -6.82 -11.61 15.76
N VAL A 187 -7.27 -11.71 14.50
CA VAL A 187 -7.70 -10.53 13.73
C VAL A 187 -9.21 -10.48 13.59
N PHE A 188 -9.80 -9.39 14.09
CA PHE A 188 -11.19 -8.98 13.86
C PHE A 188 -11.23 -8.00 12.70
N VAL A 189 -12.26 -8.09 11.85
CA VAL A 189 -12.41 -7.19 10.71
C VAL A 189 -13.81 -6.60 10.70
N SER A 190 -13.92 -5.28 10.64
CA SER A 190 -15.20 -4.55 10.57
C SER A 190 -15.35 -3.84 9.24
N ASP A 191 -16.41 -4.16 8.49
CA ASP A 191 -16.76 -3.49 7.24
C ASP A 191 -18.26 -3.65 6.95
N PRO A 192 -19.00 -2.60 6.49
CA PRO A 192 -20.41 -2.72 6.14
C PRO A 192 -20.68 -3.57 4.89
N ASP A 193 -19.70 -3.74 3.98
CA ASP A 193 -19.86 -4.54 2.76
C ASP A 193 -19.68 -6.04 3.05
N GLY A 194 -20.75 -6.83 2.88
CA GLY A 194 -20.74 -8.27 3.10
C GLY A 194 -19.77 -9.02 2.20
N ARG A 195 -19.53 -8.58 0.95
CA ARG A 195 -18.55 -9.21 0.04
C ARG A 195 -17.13 -9.07 0.57
N ARG A 196 -16.83 -7.89 1.16
CA ARG A 196 -15.52 -7.60 1.76
C ARG A 196 -15.31 -8.40 3.04
N ARG A 197 -16.37 -8.57 3.86
CA ARG A 197 -16.31 -9.44 5.04
C ARG A 197 -16.09 -10.90 4.64
N THR A 198 -16.83 -11.41 3.66
CA THR A 198 -16.62 -12.78 3.14
C THR A 198 -15.20 -12.99 2.60
N MET A 199 -14.60 -11.99 1.97
CA MET A 199 -13.18 -12.06 1.57
C MET A 199 -12.26 -12.13 2.79
N ALA A 200 -12.50 -11.32 3.82
CA ALA A 200 -11.71 -11.35 5.05
C ALA A 200 -11.81 -12.72 5.75
N GLU A 201 -12.97 -13.35 5.79
CA GLU A 201 -13.16 -14.70 6.32
C GLU A 201 -12.32 -15.74 5.55
N LYS A 202 -12.36 -15.70 4.22
CA LYS A 202 -11.55 -16.56 3.35
C LYS A 202 -10.05 -16.37 3.55
N LEU A 203 -9.62 -15.14 3.87
CA LEU A 203 -8.24 -14.79 4.13
C LEU A 203 -7.81 -15.02 5.59
N GLY A 204 -8.69 -15.56 6.45
CA GLY A 204 -8.35 -16.02 7.78
C GLY A 204 -8.70 -15.07 8.92
N ALA A 205 -9.60 -14.10 8.73
CA ALA A 205 -10.11 -13.31 9.84
C ALA A 205 -10.75 -14.23 10.90
N PHE A 206 -10.45 -13.98 12.17
CA PHE A 206 -11.07 -14.70 13.29
C PHE A 206 -12.58 -14.44 13.35
N LEU A 207 -12.97 -13.18 13.14
CA LEU A 207 -14.37 -12.77 13.13
C LEU A 207 -14.54 -11.54 12.23
N THR A 208 -15.62 -11.50 11.45
CA THR A 208 -16.05 -10.31 10.70
C THR A 208 -17.31 -9.70 11.30
N ILE A 209 -17.42 -8.39 11.30
CA ILE A 209 -18.49 -7.64 11.98
C ILE A 209 -19.08 -6.64 11.00
N ASP A 210 -20.42 -6.59 10.91
CA ASP A 210 -21.16 -5.58 10.18
C ASP A 210 -21.51 -4.39 11.10
N PRO A 211 -20.74 -3.29 11.07
CA PRO A 211 -20.96 -2.18 12.00
C PRO A 211 -22.27 -1.42 11.75
N ALA A 212 -22.99 -1.70 10.65
CA ALA A 212 -24.30 -1.13 10.36
C ALA A 212 -25.46 -1.91 11.00
N ARG A 213 -25.23 -3.18 11.40
CA ARG A 213 -26.26 -4.09 11.89
C ARG A 213 -25.94 -4.68 13.25
N GLU A 214 -24.68 -4.67 13.64
CA GLU A 214 -24.16 -5.34 14.84
C GLU A 214 -23.50 -4.33 15.77
N ASP A 215 -23.57 -4.60 17.06
CA ASP A 215 -22.92 -3.80 18.09
C ASP A 215 -21.45 -4.21 18.20
N LEU A 216 -20.59 -3.47 17.50
CA LEU A 216 -19.15 -3.71 17.46
C LEU A 216 -18.53 -3.77 18.86
N GLU A 217 -18.92 -2.84 19.74
CA GLU A 217 -18.35 -2.76 21.09
C GLU A 217 -18.71 -3.98 21.93
N LYS A 218 -19.96 -4.39 21.90
CA LYS A 218 -20.45 -5.58 22.59
C LYS A 218 -19.76 -6.84 22.11
N ILE A 219 -19.61 -7.00 20.79
CA ILE A 219 -18.95 -8.18 20.19
C ILE A 219 -17.47 -8.22 20.59
N ILE A 220 -16.74 -7.12 20.43
CA ILE A 220 -15.32 -7.07 20.79
C ILE A 220 -15.13 -7.37 22.28
N LYS A 221 -15.91 -6.74 23.17
CA LYS A 221 -15.83 -6.97 24.61
C LYS A 221 -16.16 -8.42 24.98
N HIS A 222 -17.13 -9.03 24.31
CA HIS A 222 -17.46 -10.46 24.53
C HIS A 222 -16.25 -11.38 24.23
N HIS A 223 -15.55 -11.13 23.13
CA HIS A 223 -14.43 -11.98 22.71
C HIS A 223 -13.08 -11.64 23.39
N THR A 224 -13.03 -10.57 24.16
CA THR A 224 -11.82 -10.08 24.84
C THR A 224 -12.01 -9.94 26.35
N ASP A 225 -12.93 -10.68 26.95
CA ASP A 225 -13.23 -10.68 28.40
C ASP A 225 -13.45 -9.25 28.97
N GLY A 226 -14.12 -8.41 28.19
CA GLY A 226 -14.42 -7.02 28.55
C GLY A 226 -13.27 -6.02 28.35
N ARG A 227 -12.06 -6.46 27.96
CA ARG A 227 -10.87 -5.60 27.83
C ARG A 227 -10.92 -4.63 26.65
N GLY A 228 -11.42 -5.09 25.52
CA GLY A 228 -11.19 -4.49 24.21
C GLY A 228 -9.95 -5.08 23.49
N VAL A 229 -9.68 -4.63 22.26
CA VAL A 229 -8.55 -5.11 21.45
C VAL A 229 -7.23 -4.44 21.85
N ASP A 230 -6.11 -5.15 21.66
CA ASP A 230 -4.77 -4.65 21.97
C ASP A 230 -4.30 -3.63 20.92
N ALA A 231 -4.77 -3.77 19.68
CA ALA A 231 -4.44 -2.86 18.60
C ALA A 231 -5.62 -2.64 17.65
N CYS A 232 -5.69 -1.46 17.03
CA CYS A 232 -6.68 -1.13 16.01
C CYS A 232 -6.02 -0.40 14.84
N ILE A 233 -6.35 -0.80 13.60
CA ILE A 233 -5.92 -0.13 12.37
C ILE A 233 -7.15 0.39 11.64
N ILE A 234 -7.18 1.71 11.38
CA ILE A 234 -8.27 2.37 10.69
C ILE A 234 -7.87 2.58 9.23
N THR A 235 -8.39 1.75 8.33
CA THR A 235 -8.17 1.85 6.87
C THR A 235 -9.33 2.52 6.14
N SER A 236 -10.44 2.76 6.82
CA SER A 236 -11.64 3.43 6.28
C SER A 236 -11.62 4.92 6.63
N PRO A 237 -11.92 5.84 5.69
CA PRO A 237 -12.03 7.26 5.96
C PRO A 237 -13.35 7.67 6.62
N ALA A 238 -14.21 6.72 7.01
CA ALA A 238 -15.46 7.02 7.67
C ALA A 238 -15.26 7.49 9.11
N HIS A 239 -15.86 8.63 9.48
CA HIS A 239 -15.76 9.16 10.85
C HIS A 239 -16.31 8.19 11.91
N VAL A 240 -17.33 7.41 11.54
CA VAL A 240 -17.89 6.39 12.45
C VAL A 240 -16.82 5.33 12.78
N ALA A 241 -15.97 4.95 11.83
CA ALA A 241 -14.89 4.01 12.09
C ALA A 241 -13.86 4.60 13.05
N LEU A 242 -13.48 5.88 12.86
CA LEU A 242 -12.59 6.58 13.79
C LEU A 242 -13.16 6.58 15.21
N ASN A 243 -14.42 6.97 15.38
CA ASN A 243 -15.05 7.04 16.70
C ASN A 243 -15.17 5.66 17.36
N SER A 244 -15.61 4.65 16.61
CA SER A 244 -15.80 3.30 17.15
C SER A 244 -14.48 2.63 17.58
N ALA A 245 -13.35 2.97 16.94
CA ALA A 245 -12.03 2.46 17.33
C ALA A 245 -11.70 2.79 18.80
N PHE A 246 -12.03 4.00 19.25
CA PHE A 246 -11.74 4.45 20.60
C PHE A 246 -12.65 3.82 21.67
N ASN A 247 -13.83 3.31 21.28
CA ASN A 247 -14.75 2.63 22.20
C ASN A 247 -14.33 1.16 22.48
N VAL A 248 -13.54 0.58 21.59
CA VAL A 248 -13.19 -0.86 21.64
C VAL A 248 -11.72 -1.13 21.95
N ILE A 249 -10.90 -0.08 22.06
CA ILE A 249 -9.48 -0.23 22.38
C ILE A 249 -9.28 -0.48 23.89
N SER A 250 -8.40 -1.40 24.23
CA SER A 250 -8.06 -1.72 25.62
C SER A 250 -7.22 -0.62 26.30
N LYS A 251 -7.05 -0.72 27.61
CA LYS A 251 -5.96 -0.01 28.31
C LYS A 251 -4.63 -0.48 27.69
N THR A 252 -3.65 0.40 27.56
CA THR A 252 -2.37 0.18 26.86
C THR A 252 -2.51 -0.13 25.36
N GLY A 253 -3.73 -0.06 24.83
CA GLY A 253 -4.00 -0.35 23.42
C GLY A 253 -3.46 0.72 22.47
N ARG A 254 -3.29 0.34 21.20
CA ARG A 254 -2.65 1.20 20.18
C ARG A 254 -3.55 1.34 18.98
N ILE A 255 -3.79 2.59 18.55
CA ILE A 255 -4.59 2.91 17.38
C ILE A 255 -3.68 3.48 16.29
N ASN A 256 -3.70 2.90 15.10
CA ASN A 256 -3.07 3.47 13.92
C ASN A 256 -4.13 4.06 12.98
N ILE A 257 -4.07 5.36 12.77
CA ILE A 257 -4.82 6.05 11.73
C ILE A 257 -4.04 5.87 10.43
N TYR A 258 -4.42 4.85 9.64
CA TYR A 258 -3.76 4.51 8.39
C TYR A 258 -4.34 5.27 7.19
N THR A 259 -5.62 5.63 7.24
CA THR A 259 -6.30 6.34 6.15
C THR A 259 -6.07 7.84 6.21
N SER A 260 -6.21 8.51 5.06
CA SER A 260 -6.31 9.97 4.98
C SER A 260 -7.78 10.39 4.94
N TYR A 261 -8.11 11.48 5.61
CA TYR A 261 -9.44 12.10 5.57
C TYR A 261 -9.40 13.33 4.64
N HIS A 262 -10.53 13.61 3.98
CA HIS A 262 -10.69 14.82 3.15
C HIS A 262 -10.82 16.09 4.01
N ASP A 263 -11.36 15.95 5.20
CA ASP A 263 -11.52 16.98 6.22
C ASP A 263 -10.52 16.78 7.38
N LYS A 264 -10.74 17.48 8.48
CA LYS A 264 -9.91 17.41 9.68
C LYS A 264 -10.74 16.89 10.85
N PRO A 265 -11.04 15.58 10.93
CA PRO A 265 -11.80 15.04 12.02
C PRO A 265 -11.07 15.24 13.36
N ALA A 266 -11.81 15.56 14.40
CA ALA A 266 -11.26 15.52 15.75
C ALA A 266 -10.99 14.07 16.16
N ILE A 267 -9.90 13.84 16.89
CA ILE A 267 -9.63 12.54 17.51
C ILE A 267 -10.54 12.43 18.74
N PRO A 268 -11.41 11.37 18.83
CA PRO A 268 -12.43 11.27 19.87
C PRO A 268 -11.86 10.73 21.19
N THR A 269 -10.85 11.42 21.71
CA THR A 269 -10.23 11.11 23.01
C THR A 269 -9.72 12.39 23.65
N ASP A 270 -9.35 12.32 24.93
CA ASP A 270 -8.80 13.42 25.68
C ASP A 270 -7.49 13.03 26.41
N ALA A 271 -6.73 14.03 26.83
CA ALA A 271 -5.44 13.84 27.46
C ALA A 271 -5.51 13.01 28.76
N ASN A 272 -6.59 13.14 29.54
CA ASN A 272 -6.75 12.37 30.78
C ASN A 272 -7.00 10.90 30.51
N THR A 273 -7.80 10.59 29.47
CA THR A 273 -8.03 9.21 29.02
C THR A 273 -6.72 8.60 28.60
N ILE A 274 -5.98 9.23 27.67
CA ILE A 274 -4.67 8.75 27.23
C ILE A 274 -3.72 8.52 28.41
N HIS A 275 -3.60 9.52 29.32
CA HIS A 275 -2.72 9.43 30.48
C HIS A 275 -3.07 8.25 31.42
N ARG A 276 -4.36 8.06 31.71
CA ARG A 276 -4.81 7.05 32.69
C ARG A 276 -4.88 5.64 32.12
N THR A 277 -4.96 5.51 30.81
CA THR A 277 -5.07 4.21 30.13
C THR A 277 -3.79 3.80 29.39
N GLU A 278 -2.79 4.68 29.34
CA GLU A 278 -1.53 4.48 28.57
C GLU A 278 -1.76 4.13 27.10
N GLN A 279 -2.87 4.58 26.53
CA GLN A 279 -3.20 4.35 25.12
C GLN A 279 -2.26 5.14 24.21
N VAL A 280 -1.96 4.57 23.04
CA VAL A 280 -1.13 5.19 22.00
C VAL A 280 -1.96 5.44 20.75
N VAL A 281 -1.98 6.68 20.27
CA VAL A 281 -2.54 7.05 18.98
C VAL A 281 -1.39 7.42 18.05
N THR A 282 -1.32 6.75 16.90
CA THR A 282 -0.25 6.96 15.91
C THR A 282 -0.79 6.98 14.50
N GLY A 283 0.07 7.29 13.54
CA GLY A 283 -0.18 7.16 12.11
C GLY A 283 0.99 6.47 11.42
N SER A 284 0.77 5.99 10.21
CA SER A 284 1.82 5.43 9.37
C SER A 284 1.72 5.97 7.96
N GLU A 285 2.87 6.21 7.36
CA GLU A 285 2.98 6.78 6.01
C GLU A 285 4.03 6.00 5.21
N GLY A 286 3.61 5.48 4.06
CA GLY A 286 4.49 4.79 3.11
C GLY A 286 5.22 3.60 3.73
N ARG A 287 6.47 3.39 3.33
CA ARG A 287 7.32 2.24 3.67
C ARG A 287 8.79 2.58 3.64
N THR A 288 9.60 1.82 4.37
CA THR A 288 11.07 1.79 4.21
C THR A 288 11.49 0.71 3.22
N GLU A 289 12.75 0.71 2.81
CA GLU A 289 13.32 -0.35 1.96
C GLU A 289 13.22 -1.72 2.62
N PHE A 290 13.39 -1.77 3.95
CA PHE A 290 13.30 -3.02 4.69
C PHE A 290 11.86 -3.54 4.75
N ASP A 291 10.87 -2.67 4.86
CA ASP A 291 9.45 -3.06 4.78
C ASP A 291 9.13 -3.65 3.40
N PHE A 292 9.67 -3.04 2.33
CA PHE A 292 9.49 -3.53 0.96
C PHE A 292 10.17 -4.90 0.76
N PHE A 293 11.38 -5.09 1.24
CA PHE A 293 12.05 -6.38 1.22
C PHE A 293 11.22 -7.46 1.91
N GLN A 294 10.66 -7.17 3.08
CA GLN A 294 9.79 -8.12 3.80
C GLN A 294 8.50 -8.42 3.04
N ALA A 295 7.90 -7.42 2.39
CA ALA A 295 6.69 -7.61 1.57
C ALA A 295 6.94 -8.57 0.40
N VAL A 296 8.03 -8.37 -0.34
CA VAL A 296 8.42 -9.30 -1.42
C VAL A 296 8.56 -10.72 -0.88
N ARG A 297 9.22 -10.90 0.26
CA ARG A 297 9.38 -12.25 0.87
C ARG A 297 8.05 -12.86 1.29
N LEU A 298 7.14 -12.10 1.91
CA LEU A 298 5.83 -12.61 2.31
C LEU A 298 5.00 -13.09 1.11
N ILE A 299 5.05 -12.35 -0.01
CA ILE A 299 4.40 -12.75 -1.26
C ILE A 299 5.08 -14.01 -1.81
N VAL A 300 6.41 -14.03 -1.90
CA VAL A 300 7.18 -15.17 -2.42
C VAL A 300 6.97 -16.44 -1.59
N PHE A 301 6.83 -16.32 -0.28
CA PHE A 301 6.56 -17.45 0.62
C PHE A 301 5.08 -17.87 0.64
N GLY A 302 4.21 -17.23 -0.12
CA GLY A 302 2.77 -17.49 -0.13
C GLY A 302 2.07 -17.16 1.20
N LYS A 303 2.67 -16.28 2.01
CA LYS A 303 2.11 -15.86 3.31
C LYS A 303 1.10 -14.72 3.16
N VAL A 304 1.18 -13.97 2.08
CA VAL A 304 0.22 -12.95 1.66
C VAL A 304 -0.24 -13.32 0.25
N ASP A 305 -1.48 -13.80 0.13
CA ASP A 305 -2.11 -14.08 -1.16
C ASP A 305 -2.83 -12.82 -1.67
N VAL A 306 -2.28 -12.25 -2.73
CA VAL A 306 -2.82 -11.04 -3.33
C VAL A 306 -3.69 -11.31 -4.56
N LYS A 307 -3.73 -12.57 -5.07
CA LYS A 307 -4.52 -12.93 -6.26
C LYS A 307 -6.01 -12.60 -6.12
N PRO A 308 -6.67 -12.89 -4.99
CA PRO A 308 -8.08 -12.55 -4.82
C PRO A 308 -8.36 -11.04 -4.80
N LEU A 309 -7.32 -10.22 -4.64
CA LEU A 309 -7.43 -8.76 -4.60
C LEU A 309 -7.25 -8.10 -5.97
N ILE A 310 -6.92 -8.86 -7.02
CA ILE A 310 -6.87 -8.38 -8.40
C ILE A 310 -8.30 -8.36 -8.95
N SER A 311 -8.94 -7.19 -8.96
CA SER A 311 -10.33 -7.05 -9.41
C SER A 311 -10.47 -6.93 -10.92
N ALA A 312 -9.50 -6.28 -11.58
CA ALA A 312 -9.48 -6.10 -13.02
C ALA A 312 -8.05 -5.86 -13.52
N ILE A 313 -7.85 -6.14 -14.80
CA ILE A 313 -6.64 -5.82 -15.54
C ILE A 313 -7.03 -4.89 -16.68
N THR A 314 -6.34 -3.76 -16.82
CA THR A 314 -6.54 -2.79 -17.88
C THR A 314 -5.29 -2.73 -18.78
N THR A 315 -5.45 -2.20 -19.97
CA THR A 315 -4.36 -1.97 -20.94
C THR A 315 -4.21 -0.49 -21.22
N TYR A 316 -3.17 -0.10 -21.95
CA TYR A 316 -3.04 1.29 -22.39
C TYR A 316 -4.28 1.78 -23.15
N ALA A 317 -4.83 0.96 -24.07
CA ALA A 317 -6.02 1.32 -24.84
C ALA A 317 -7.28 1.55 -23.97
N GLN A 318 -7.29 1.00 -22.75
CA GLN A 318 -8.42 1.05 -21.82
C GLN A 318 -8.08 1.79 -20.53
N ILE A 319 -7.00 2.58 -20.49
CA ILE A 319 -6.48 3.16 -19.24
C ILE A 319 -7.51 4.07 -18.54
N GLU A 320 -8.30 4.83 -19.28
CA GLU A 320 -9.33 5.68 -18.71
C GLU A 320 -10.42 4.86 -18.02
N ALA A 321 -10.91 3.79 -18.68
CA ALA A 321 -11.86 2.84 -18.07
C ALA A 321 -11.23 2.15 -16.85
N GLY A 322 -9.93 1.82 -16.89
CA GLY A 322 -9.18 1.28 -15.77
C GLY A 322 -9.11 2.24 -14.58
N MET A 323 -8.90 3.54 -14.82
CA MET A 323 -8.93 4.57 -13.78
C MET A 323 -10.33 4.68 -13.15
N GLN A 324 -11.39 4.68 -13.95
CA GLN A 324 -12.78 4.69 -13.45
C GLN A 324 -13.10 3.44 -12.62
N ALA A 325 -12.70 2.26 -13.10
CA ALA A 325 -12.86 1.01 -12.36
C ALA A 325 -12.11 1.04 -11.01
N ALA A 326 -10.89 1.59 -10.97
CA ALA A 326 -10.11 1.70 -9.75
C ALA A 326 -10.73 2.64 -8.71
N MET A 327 -11.52 3.64 -9.13
CA MET A 327 -12.26 4.54 -8.23
C MET A 327 -13.57 3.92 -7.72
N SER A 328 -14.01 2.79 -8.29
CA SER A 328 -15.22 2.10 -7.84
C SER A 328 -15.03 1.47 -6.46
N LYS A 329 -16.09 1.56 -5.63
CA LYS A 329 -16.12 0.85 -4.33
C LYS A 329 -16.20 -0.68 -4.48
N ASP A 330 -16.51 -1.18 -5.68
CA ASP A 330 -16.68 -2.61 -5.95
C ASP A 330 -15.35 -3.32 -6.27
N THR A 331 -14.25 -2.59 -6.41
CA THR A 331 -12.93 -3.13 -6.72
C THR A 331 -11.99 -3.09 -5.51
N TYR A 332 -11.03 -4.04 -5.48
CA TYR A 332 -9.88 -3.99 -4.59
C TYR A 332 -8.71 -3.29 -5.27
N ARG A 333 -8.11 -3.92 -6.30
CA ARG A 333 -7.03 -3.33 -7.08
C ARG A 333 -7.23 -3.58 -8.57
N VAL A 334 -7.05 -2.54 -9.37
CA VAL A 334 -6.96 -2.62 -10.83
C VAL A 334 -5.49 -2.54 -11.21
N LEU A 335 -5.04 -3.39 -12.12
CA LEU A 335 -3.66 -3.40 -12.61
C LEU A 335 -3.61 -2.96 -14.07
N LEU A 336 -2.67 -2.09 -14.41
CA LEU A 336 -2.26 -1.85 -15.79
C LEU A 336 -1.31 -2.98 -16.22
N ASP A 337 -1.64 -3.67 -17.30
CA ASP A 337 -0.77 -4.65 -17.98
C ASP A 337 -0.13 -4.01 -19.21
N ASN A 338 1.19 -3.89 -19.17
CA ASN A 338 1.97 -3.29 -20.25
C ASN A 338 2.29 -4.28 -21.39
N LYS A 339 1.80 -5.53 -21.32
CA LYS A 339 2.00 -6.53 -22.40
C LYS A 339 0.96 -6.45 -23.50
N ALA A 340 -0.20 -5.90 -23.19
CA ALA A 340 -1.33 -5.83 -24.11
C ALA A 340 -1.29 -4.53 -24.91
N GLY A 341 -0.52 -4.52 -26.00
CA GLY A 341 -0.46 -3.42 -26.96
C GLY A 341 0.07 -3.88 -28.30
#